data_8c2fea2f9b0dcd5b9949a50c5f756026
#
_entry.id   8c2fea2f9b0dcd5b9949a50c5f756026
#
_cell.length_a   1.000
_cell.length_b   1.000
_cell.length_c   1.000
_cell.angle_alpha   90.00
_cell.angle_beta   90.00
_cell.angle_gamma   90.00
#
_symmetry.space_group_name_H-M   'P 1'
#
loop_
_entity.id
_entity.type
_entity.pdbx_description
1 polymer ?
#
loop_
_entity_poly.entity_id
_entity_poly.type
_entity_poly.pdbx_seq_one_letter_code
_entity_poly.pdbx_strand_id
1 'polypeptide(L)'
;MLVTDLKRIDDKRFCLYLDYEAFGPLYASDIKRLKLIVGENTDAEKLTQFRKDYFFKRAMDKAIAAIKYSEKCEYDIRQKLQELCYDNEVVETTVEKLKKYKYVDDARYASVYVRSHINRKSRREITYAL
;
A
#
# COMPACT_ATOMS: atom_id res chain seq x y z
N MET A 1 -4.06 23.58 -4.27
CA MET A 1 -4.96 22.42 -4.08
C MET A 1 -5.73 22.56 -2.77
N LEU A 2 -7.02 22.29 -2.81
CA LEU A 2 -7.88 22.36 -1.64
C LEU A 2 -7.84 21.06 -0.85
N VAL A 3 -7.60 21.17 0.45
CA VAL A 3 -7.71 20.03 1.36
C VAL A 3 -9.19 19.80 1.65
N THR A 4 -9.76 18.74 1.09
CA THR A 4 -11.19 18.47 1.19
C THR A 4 -11.57 17.55 2.34
N ASP A 5 -10.70 16.64 2.74
CA ASP A 5 -10.96 15.75 3.87
C ASP A 5 -9.68 15.12 4.40
N LEU A 6 -9.74 14.65 5.64
CA LEU A 6 -8.71 13.84 6.29
C LEU A 6 -9.44 12.70 7.02
N LYS A 7 -9.64 11.59 6.30
CA LYS A 7 -10.36 10.44 6.85
C LYS A 7 -9.41 9.49 7.57
N ARG A 8 -9.76 9.10 8.77
CA ARG A 8 -8.98 8.14 9.53
C ARG A 8 -9.03 6.76 8.88
N ILE A 9 -7.85 6.16 8.64
CA ILE A 9 -7.71 4.81 8.11
C ILE A 9 -7.57 3.81 9.26
N ASP A 10 -6.66 4.12 10.19
CA ASP A 10 -6.38 3.31 11.37
C ASP A 10 -5.91 4.21 12.53
N ASP A 11 -5.38 3.64 13.60
CA ASP A 11 -4.97 4.40 14.78
C ASP A 11 -3.90 5.44 14.52
N LYS A 12 -3.14 5.32 13.44
CA LYS A 12 -1.97 6.16 13.15
C LYS A 12 -2.05 6.90 11.83
N ARG A 13 -2.92 6.47 10.92
CA ARG A 13 -2.94 6.97 9.54
C ARG A 13 -4.26 7.63 9.19
N PHE A 14 -4.14 8.67 8.35
CA PHE A 14 -5.28 9.38 7.78
C PHE A 14 -5.13 9.44 6.27
N CYS A 15 -6.22 9.25 5.54
CA CYS A 15 -6.23 9.44 4.09
C CYS A 15 -6.51 10.91 3.80
N LEU A 16 -5.57 11.57 3.11
CA LEU A 16 -5.73 12.95 2.67
C LEU A 16 -6.50 12.98 1.36
N TYR A 17 -7.53 13.82 1.30
CA TYR A 17 -8.28 14.10 0.08
C TYR A 17 -7.98 15.52 -0.37
N LEU A 18 -7.57 15.65 -1.63
CA LEU A 18 -7.31 16.92 -2.28
C LEU A 18 -8.25 17.05 -3.46
N ASP A 19 -8.97 18.17 -3.54
CA ASP A 19 -9.95 18.42 -4.61
C ASP A 19 -10.91 17.21 -4.78
N TYR A 20 -11.34 16.62 -3.66
CA TYR A 20 -12.25 15.46 -3.57
C TYR A 20 -11.66 14.14 -4.07
N GLU A 21 -10.36 14.09 -4.32
CA GLU A 21 -9.67 12.85 -4.71
C GLU A 21 -8.68 12.39 -3.64
N ALA A 22 -8.59 11.09 -3.44
CA ALA A 22 -7.66 10.53 -2.48
C ALA A 22 -6.21 10.76 -2.92
N PHE A 23 -5.42 11.40 -2.07
CA PHE A 23 -4.01 11.66 -2.33
C PHE A 23 -3.12 10.55 -1.79
N GLY A 24 -3.36 10.10 -0.58
CA GLY A 24 -2.61 9.04 0.06
C GLY A 24 -2.64 9.09 1.57
N PRO A 25 -2.01 8.11 2.22
CA PRO A 25 -2.01 8.01 3.67
C PRO A 25 -0.94 8.91 4.29
N LEU A 26 -1.31 9.58 5.38
CA LEU A 26 -0.41 10.44 6.16
C LEU A 26 -0.50 10.06 7.64
N TYR A 27 0.62 10.20 8.35
CA TYR A 27 0.62 10.16 9.81
C TYR A 27 0.24 11.53 10.38
N ALA A 28 -0.18 11.56 11.65
CA ALA A 28 -0.50 12.83 12.32
C ALA A 28 0.69 13.81 12.30
N SER A 29 1.91 13.31 12.44
CA SER A 29 3.13 14.12 12.35
C SER A 29 3.33 14.75 10.97
N ASP A 30 2.96 14.04 9.90
CA ASP A 30 3.03 14.56 8.55
C ASP A 30 2.03 15.69 8.35
N ILE A 31 0.82 15.53 8.86
CA ILE A 31 -0.24 16.54 8.79
C ILE A 31 0.22 17.83 9.48
N LYS A 32 0.82 17.72 10.65
CA LYS A 32 1.36 18.88 11.36
C LYS A 32 2.51 19.55 10.62
N ARG A 33 3.44 18.73 10.09
CA ARG A 33 4.61 19.25 9.37
C ARG A 33 4.20 19.97 8.09
N LEU A 34 3.22 19.45 7.38
CA LEU A 34 2.70 20.04 6.15
C LEU A 34 1.66 21.13 6.40
N LYS A 35 1.27 21.34 7.66
CA LYS A 35 0.27 22.34 8.07
C LYS A 35 -1.04 22.19 7.28
N LEU A 36 -1.54 20.97 7.19
CA LEU A 36 -2.77 20.68 6.45
C LEU A 36 -4.00 20.96 7.33
N ILE A 37 -4.93 21.73 6.77
CA ILE A 37 -6.19 22.07 7.43
C ILE A 37 -7.31 21.85 6.43
N VAL A 38 -8.31 21.04 6.81
CA VAL A 38 -9.49 20.79 5.98
C VAL A 38 -10.21 22.10 5.68
N GLY A 39 -10.51 22.32 4.43
CA GLY A 39 -11.16 23.55 3.95
C GLY A 39 -10.20 24.65 3.51
N GLU A 40 -8.90 24.45 3.68
CA GLU A 40 -7.89 25.42 3.24
C GLU A 40 -7.06 24.87 2.08
N ASN A 41 -6.52 25.79 1.29
CA ASN A 41 -5.62 25.42 0.20
C ASN A 41 -4.22 25.09 0.74
N THR A 42 -3.53 24.19 0.05
CA THR A 42 -2.18 23.81 0.37
C THR A 42 -1.28 23.89 -0.87
N ASP A 43 0.02 23.94 -0.66
CA ASP A 43 1.01 24.01 -1.73
C ASP A 43 1.14 22.66 -2.45
N ALA A 44 0.71 22.61 -3.69
CA ALA A 44 0.77 21.41 -4.52
C ALA A 44 2.20 20.91 -4.72
N GLU A 45 3.18 21.80 -4.83
CA GLU A 45 4.58 21.42 -5.01
C GLU A 45 5.14 20.71 -3.79
N LYS A 46 4.82 21.20 -2.58
CA LYS A 46 5.22 20.54 -1.33
C LYS A 46 4.64 19.14 -1.21
N LEU A 47 3.37 18.99 -1.58
CA LEU A 47 2.71 17.67 -1.55
C LEU A 47 3.29 16.72 -2.58
N THR A 48 3.55 17.19 -3.80
CA THR A 48 4.18 16.38 -4.84
C THR A 48 5.56 15.91 -4.41
N GLN A 49 6.35 16.78 -3.80
CA GLN A 49 7.67 16.44 -3.30
C GLN A 49 7.58 15.44 -2.14
N PHE A 50 6.65 15.65 -1.23
CA PHE A 50 6.39 14.72 -0.13
C PHE A 50 6.04 13.33 -0.65
N ARG A 51 5.19 13.24 -1.66
CA ARG A 51 4.81 11.99 -2.31
C ARG A 51 6.03 11.26 -2.86
N LYS A 52 6.89 11.98 -3.60
CA LYS A 52 8.12 11.42 -4.16
C LYS A 52 9.09 10.93 -3.09
N ASP A 53 9.22 11.70 -2.01
CA ASP A 53 10.20 11.40 -0.95
C ASP A 53 9.73 10.27 -0.03
N TYR A 54 8.42 10.13 0.21
CA TYR A 54 7.92 9.25 1.26
C TYR A 54 6.97 8.17 0.80
N PHE A 55 6.02 8.45 -0.09
CA PHE A 55 4.98 7.47 -0.41
C PHE A 55 5.52 6.21 -1.06
N PHE A 56 6.39 6.34 -2.04
CA PHE A 56 6.98 5.18 -2.72
C PHE A 56 7.80 4.33 -1.78
N LYS A 57 8.58 4.98 -0.93
CA LYS A 57 9.39 4.29 0.08
C LYS A 57 8.51 3.60 1.12
N ARG A 58 7.53 4.29 1.65
CA ARG A 58 6.62 3.73 2.67
C ARG A 58 5.80 2.58 2.11
N ALA A 59 5.32 2.69 0.87
CA ALA A 59 4.58 1.61 0.21
C ALA A 59 5.47 0.38 0.03
N MET A 60 6.72 0.58 -0.39
CA MET A 60 7.68 -0.50 -0.56
C MET A 60 8.00 -1.17 0.78
N ASP A 61 8.27 -0.38 1.82
CA ASP A 61 8.55 -0.90 3.17
C ASP A 61 7.36 -1.70 3.71
N LYS A 62 6.15 -1.22 3.51
CA LYS A 62 4.93 -1.89 3.96
C LYS A 62 4.72 -3.22 3.22
N ALA A 63 4.93 -3.21 1.91
CA ALA A 63 4.81 -4.40 1.08
C ALA A 63 5.85 -5.45 1.46
N ILE A 64 7.10 -5.07 1.65
CA ILE A 64 8.17 -5.96 2.06
C ILE A 64 7.87 -6.56 3.45
N ALA A 65 7.40 -5.76 4.38
CA ALA A 65 7.02 -6.22 5.71
C ALA A 65 5.90 -7.27 5.64
N ALA A 66 4.91 -7.06 4.78
CA ALA A 66 3.83 -8.02 4.57
C ALA A 66 4.33 -9.34 3.99
N ILE A 67 5.26 -9.28 3.04
CA ILE A 67 5.86 -10.47 2.41
C ILE A 67 6.71 -11.25 3.41
N LYS A 68 7.47 -10.55 4.26
CA LYS A 68 8.28 -11.19 5.31
C LYS A 68 7.43 -11.92 6.33
N TYR A 69 6.22 -11.41 6.58
CA TYR A 69 5.30 -12.04 7.51
C TYR A 69 4.73 -13.35 6.95
N SER A 70 4.34 -13.35 5.66
CA SER A 70 3.86 -14.55 4.97
C SER A 70 3.99 -14.34 3.46
N GLU A 71 4.09 -15.43 2.69
CA GLU A 71 4.10 -15.34 1.24
C GLU A 71 2.85 -14.62 0.74
N LYS A 72 3.04 -13.67 -0.18
CA LYS A 72 1.96 -12.88 -0.77
C LYS A 72 2.07 -12.91 -2.28
N CYS A 73 0.91 -12.99 -2.95
CA CYS A 73 0.86 -12.82 -4.40
C CYS A 73 0.68 -11.33 -4.75
N GLU A 74 0.80 -11.02 -6.03
CA GLU A 74 0.63 -9.66 -6.52
C GLU A 74 -0.71 -9.05 -6.13
N TYR A 75 -1.79 -9.82 -6.25
CA TYR A 75 -3.13 -9.37 -5.88
C TYR A 75 -3.19 -8.93 -4.40
N ASP A 76 -2.62 -9.73 -3.50
CA ASP A 76 -2.64 -9.42 -2.06
C ASP A 76 -1.90 -8.12 -1.75
N ILE A 77 -0.79 -7.88 -2.42
CA ILE A 77 -0.02 -6.65 -2.25
C ILE A 77 -0.79 -5.44 -2.78
N ARG A 78 -1.40 -5.55 -3.97
CA ARG A 78 -2.23 -4.49 -4.53
C ARG A 78 -3.38 -4.15 -3.59
N GLN A 79 -4.06 -5.16 -3.09
CA GLN A 79 -5.18 -4.99 -2.16
C GLN A 79 -4.75 -4.26 -0.89
N LYS A 80 -3.64 -4.67 -0.31
CA LYS A 80 -3.09 -4.06 0.90
C LYS A 80 -2.78 -2.58 0.71
N LEU A 81 -2.11 -2.24 -0.38
CA LEU A 81 -1.74 -0.85 -0.66
C LEU A 81 -2.96 0.01 -0.98
N GLN A 82 -3.95 -0.54 -1.67
CA GLN A 82 -5.21 0.16 -1.93
C GLN A 82 -5.99 0.43 -0.65
N GLU A 83 -6.02 -0.50 0.28
CA GLU A 83 -6.65 -0.32 1.59
C GLU A 83 -5.98 0.80 2.40
N LEU A 84 -4.69 1.01 2.18
CA LEU A 84 -3.93 2.09 2.80
C LEU A 84 -4.08 3.43 2.07
N CYS A 85 -4.97 3.50 1.06
CA CYS A 85 -5.25 4.75 0.34
C CYS A 85 -4.16 5.21 -0.64
N TYR A 86 -3.19 4.35 -0.99
CA TYR A 86 -2.22 4.69 -2.03
C TYR A 86 -2.88 4.72 -3.40
N ASP A 87 -2.47 5.68 -4.26
CA ASP A 87 -2.99 5.77 -5.61
C ASP A 87 -2.42 4.68 -6.53
N ASN A 88 -3.01 4.53 -7.71
CA ASN A 88 -2.63 3.48 -8.66
C ASN A 88 -1.16 3.58 -9.08
N GLU A 89 -0.61 4.77 -9.26
CA GLU A 89 0.79 4.94 -9.65
C GLU A 89 1.74 4.40 -8.58
N VAL A 90 1.46 4.70 -7.32
CA VAL A 90 2.27 4.18 -6.21
C VAL A 90 2.14 2.66 -6.12
N VAL A 91 0.92 2.14 -6.22
CA VAL A 91 0.65 0.70 -6.18
C VAL A 91 1.40 -0.02 -7.31
N GLU A 92 1.25 0.44 -8.55
CA GLU A 92 1.87 -0.19 -9.71
C GLU A 92 3.40 -0.12 -9.64
N THR A 93 3.96 1.02 -9.28
CA THR A 93 5.40 1.20 -9.15
C THR A 93 5.97 0.26 -8.08
N THR A 94 5.28 0.12 -6.96
CA THR A 94 5.69 -0.78 -5.87
C THR A 94 5.66 -2.23 -6.33
N VAL A 95 4.57 -2.66 -6.97
CA VAL A 95 4.42 -4.03 -7.46
C VAL A 95 5.48 -4.36 -8.50
N GLU A 96 5.76 -3.46 -9.44
CA GLU A 96 6.80 -3.66 -10.44
C GLU A 96 8.18 -3.83 -9.82
N LYS A 97 8.51 -3.02 -8.82
CA LYS A 97 9.78 -3.14 -8.10
C LYS A 97 9.88 -4.46 -7.35
N LEU A 98 8.80 -4.89 -6.72
CA LEU A 98 8.76 -6.17 -6.02
C LEU A 98 9.00 -7.34 -6.97
N LYS A 99 8.40 -7.30 -8.16
CA LYS A 99 8.62 -8.30 -9.21
C LYS A 99 10.08 -8.28 -9.69
N LYS A 100 10.61 -7.10 -9.93
CA LYS A 100 11.98 -6.91 -10.40
C LYS A 100 13.00 -7.50 -9.42
N TYR A 101 12.78 -7.31 -8.13
CA TYR A 101 13.65 -7.85 -7.08
C TYR A 101 13.22 -9.25 -6.61
N LYS A 102 12.24 -9.86 -7.27
CA LYS A 102 11.73 -11.20 -6.97
C LYS A 102 11.16 -11.38 -5.56
N TYR A 103 10.67 -10.31 -4.97
CA TYR A 103 9.91 -10.39 -3.71
C TYR A 103 8.54 -11.02 -3.92
N VAL A 104 7.94 -10.79 -5.10
CA VAL A 104 6.64 -11.34 -5.48
C VAL A 104 6.82 -12.16 -6.74
N ASP A 105 6.43 -13.43 -6.69
CA ASP A 105 6.46 -14.35 -7.81
C ASP A 105 5.25 -15.28 -7.63
N ASP A 106 4.22 -15.09 -8.45
CA ASP A 106 2.98 -15.83 -8.32
C ASP A 106 3.17 -17.34 -8.56
N ALA A 107 4.06 -17.70 -9.46
CA ALA A 107 4.39 -19.10 -9.70
C ALA A 107 5.07 -19.74 -8.46
N ARG A 108 6.02 -19.02 -7.87
CA ARG A 108 6.66 -19.46 -6.63
C ARG A 108 5.67 -19.54 -5.48
N TYR A 109 4.79 -18.53 -5.36
CA TYR A 109 3.75 -18.48 -4.35
C TYR A 109 2.83 -19.70 -4.43
N ALA A 110 2.32 -20.00 -5.62
CA ALA A 110 1.43 -21.14 -5.84
C ALA A 110 2.13 -22.46 -5.53
N SER A 111 3.39 -22.64 -5.95
CA SER A 111 4.18 -23.84 -5.69
C SER A 111 4.41 -24.06 -4.20
N VAL A 112 4.81 -23.03 -3.47
CA VAL A 112 5.04 -23.10 -2.02
C VAL A 112 3.74 -23.40 -1.30
N TYR A 113 2.66 -22.74 -1.68
CA TYR A 113 1.35 -22.94 -1.06
C TYR A 113 0.85 -24.37 -1.25
N VAL A 114 0.87 -24.89 -2.46
CA VAL A 114 0.44 -26.26 -2.76
C VAL A 114 1.25 -27.28 -1.97
N ARG A 115 2.57 -27.16 -1.97
CA ARG A 115 3.45 -28.06 -1.22
C ARG A 115 3.11 -28.07 0.28
N SER A 116 2.96 -26.90 0.86
CA SER A 116 2.64 -26.74 2.27
C SER A 116 1.29 -27.36 2.63
N HIS A 117 0.26 -27.13 1.82
CA HIS A 117 -1.09 -27.60 2.08
C HIS A 117 -1.31 -29.08 1.76
N ILE A 118 -0.58 -29.63 0.80
CA ILE A 118 -0.58 -31.07 0.55
C ILE A 118 -0.07 -31.81 1.80
N ASN A 119 1.00 -31.33 2.40
CA ASN A 119 1.55 -31.93 3.63
C ASN A 119 0.58 -31.84 4.80
N ARG A 120 -0.27 -30.82 4.84
CA ARG A 120 -1.30 -30.64 5.88
C ARG A 120 -2.61 -31.35 5.55
N LYS A 121 -2.75 -31.89 4.35
CA LYS A 121 -3.99 -32.50 3.85
C LYS A 121 -5.17 -31.54 3.82
N SER A 122 -4.92 -30.26 3.64
CA SER A 122 -5.94 -29.21 3.63
C SER A 122 -6.36 -28.86 2.20
N ARG A 123 -7.09 -29.75 1.56
CA ARG A 123 -7.51 -29.61 0.17
C ARG A 123 -8.37 -28.37 -0.09
N ARG A 124 -9.21 -28.04 0.86
CA ARG A 124 -10.09 -26.88 0.76
C ARG A 124 -9.30 -25.58 0.63
N GLU A 125 -8.25 -25.44 1.41
CA GLU A 125 -7.38 -24.28 1.38
C GLU A 125 -6.58 -24.21 0.09
N ILE A 126 -6.11 -25.34 -0.43
CA ILE A 126 -5.41 -25.41 -1.71
C ILE A 126 -6.31 -24.92 -2.84
N THR A 127 -7.55 -25.40 -2.91
CA THR A 127 -8.52 -25.00 -3.91
C THR A 127 -8.81 -23.51 -3.82
N TYR A 128 -8.96 -22.99 -2.62
CA TYR A 128 -9.24 -21.58 -2.38
C TYR A 128 -8.07 -20.67 -2.79
N ALA A 129 -6.83 -21.09 -2.53
CA ALA A 129 -5.65 -20.28 -2.81
C ALA A 129 -5.26 -20.24 -4.29
N LEU A 130 -5.59 -21.27 -5.04
CA LEU A 130 -5.23 -21.37 -6.45
C LEU A 130 -6.36 -20.84 -7.36
#